data_04112e949e64de91f35970e49ce87809
#
_entry.id   04112e949e64de91f35970e49ce87809
#
_cell.length_a   1.000
_cell.length_b   1.000
_cell.length_c   1.000
_cell.angle_alpha   90.00
_cell.angle_beta   90.00
_cell.angle_gamma   90.00
#
_symmetry.space_group_name_H-M   'P 1'
#
loop_
_entity.id
_entity.type
_entity.pdbx_description
1 polymer ?
#
loop_
_entity_poly.entity_id
_entity_poly.type
_entity_poly.pdbx_seq_one_letter_code
_entity_poly.pdbx_strand_id
1 'polypeptide(L)'
;MSDLISPQFTDIDLSFSVVSAIPFVMRVPSPVPVQTSFGTMFDRPAVFLEVTDDHGNKGLGEVWCNFPSCGAEHRGRLLETVIFPALMRKRFDSPDSCFAQLEKQFARLAIQAGEPGPIAQCIAGVDVALWDLVARRAGVPLFRLLGGTNADIPAYASGINPANSAKTVERCRAEGHRAFKLKIGFDRAGDLANIAQITAALGRDEVFMVDVNQAWTVDEALNTLPELAAFSLAWIEEPIMADRPVEEWLALALATSVPLAAGENMISAQDFARGISKPAIDV
;
A
#
# COMPACT_ATOMS: atom_id res chain seq x y z
N MET A 1 -10.13 -1.00 25.10
CA MET A 1 -10.73 0.01 24.20
C MET A 1 -9.65 0.36 23.19
N SER A 2 -9.97 0.40 21.94
CA SER A 2 -8.97 0.71 20.91
C SER A 2 -8.52 2.17 21.06
N ASP A 3 -7.22 2.40 21.18
CA ASP A 3 -6.65 3.76 21.20
C ASP A 3 -6.82 4.48 19.86
N LEU A 4 -7.34 3.76 18.85
CA LEU A 4 -7.59 4.27 17.51
C LEU A 4 -8.91 5.02 17.36
N ILE A 5 -9.87 4.85 18.31
CA ILE A 5 -11.20 5.46 18.19
C ILE A 5 -11.16 6.93 18.65
N SER A 6 -11.80 7.78 17.85
CA SER A 6 -12.00 9.17 18.24
C SER A 6 -12.72 9.30 19.58
N PRO A 7 -12.28 10.20 20.49
CA PRO A 7 -12.93 10.41 21.78
C PRO A 7 -14.43 10.71 21.71
N GLN A 8 -14.91 11.25 20.60
CA GLN A 8 -16.35 11.56 20.39
C GLN A 8 -17.19 10.33 20.05
N PHE A 9 -16.58 9.16 19.81
CA PHE A 9 -17.25 7.92 19.39
C PHE A 9 -16.97 6.75 20.34
N THR A 10 -16.52 7.00 21.56
CA THR A 10 -16.19 5.96 22.55
C THR A 10 -17.40 5.11 22.98
N ASP A 11 -18.62 5.62 22.77
CA ASP A 11 -19.86 4.91 23.10
C ASP A 11 -20.35 3.98 21.99
N ILE A 12 -19.66 3.95 20.83
CA ILE A 12 -20.01 3.04 19.73
C ILE A 12 -19.62 1.62 20.12
N ASP A 13 -20.58 0.69 20.04
CA ASP A 13 -20.29 -0.74 20.19
C ASP A 13 -19.47 -1.25 18.99
N LEU A 14 -18.24 -1.66 19.23
CA LEU A 14 -17.33 -2.20 18.23
C LEU A 14 -17.43 -3.72 18.10
N SER A 15 -18.17 -4.39 18.99
CA SER A 15 -18.26 -5.85 19.03
C SER A 15 -19.09 -6.40 17.86
N PHE A 16 -18.76 -7.58 17.40
CA PHE A 16 -19.47 -8.26 16.32
C PHE A 16 -19.25 -9.78 16.38
N SER A 17 -20.13 -10.52 15.70
CA SER A 17 -19.96 -11.95 15.40
C SER A 17 -20.16 -12.16 13.91
N VAL A 18 -19.16 -12.69 13.20
CA VAL A 18 -19.25 -12.94 11.74
C VAL A 18 -20.05 -14.21 11.49
N VAL A 19 -21.12 -14.10 10.69
CA VAL A 19 -21.96 -15.24 10.30
C VAL A 19 -21.79 -15.62 8.83
N SER A 20 -21.26 -14.72 8.00
CA SER A 20 -20.92 -14.98 6.60
C SER A 20 -19.68 -14.20 6.19
N ALA A 21 -18.84 -14.82 5.38
CA ALA A 21 -17.69 -14.18 4.73
C ALA A 21 -17.54 -14.77 3.32
N ILE A 22 -17.47 -13.93 2.31
CA ILE A 22 -17.47 -14.32 0.89
C ILE A 22 -16.39 -13.55 0.16
N PRO A 23 -15.43 -14.22 -0.54
CA PRO A 23 -14.47 -13.55 -1.38
C PRO A 23 -14.99 -13.42 -2.81
N PHE A 24 -14.59 -12.35 -3.50
CA PHE A 24 -14.87 -12.10 -4.90
C PHE A 24 -13.55 -11.89 -5.63
N VAL A 25 -13.18 -12.85 -6.47
CA VAL A 25 -11.98 -12.76 -7.30
C VAL A 25 -12.38 -12.25 -8.68
N MET A 26 -11.83 -11.12 -9.09
CA MET A 26 -12.14 -10.48 -10.36
C MET A 26 -10.88 -10.20 -11.15
N ARG A 27 -11.01 -10.19 -12.49
CA ARG A 27 -9.95 -9.79 -13.42
C ARG A 27 -10.53 -8.93 -14.53
N VAL A 28 -9.87 -7.81 -14.80
CA VAL A 28 -10.24 -6.91 -15.88
C VAL A 28 -9.04 -6.77 -16.82
N PRO A 29 -9.17 -7.12 -18.11
CA PRO A 29 -8.11 -6.89 -19.09
C PRO A 29 -7.67 -5.42 -19.10
N SER A 30 -6.35 -5.20 -19.07
CA SER A 30 -5.81 -3.84 -19.15
C SER A 30 -5.62 -3.44 -20.62
N PRO A 31 -6.26 -2.35 -21.09
CA PRO A 31 -6.06 -1.87 -22.46
C PRO A 31 -4.60 -1.54 -22.79
N VAL A 32 -3.86 -1.12 -21.77
CA VAL A 32 -2.41 -0.90 -21.83
C VAL A 32 -1.78 -1.74 -20.72
N PRO A 33 -0.91 -2.71 -21.04
CA PRO A 33 -0.23 -3.51 -20.03
C PRO A 33 0.54 -2.64 -19.04
N VAL A 34 0.50 -3.00 -17.75
CA VAL A 34 1.25 -2.28 -16.73
C VAL A 34 2.62 -2.92 -16.60
N GLN A 35 3.65 -2.16 -16.89
CA GLN A 35 5.03 -2.58 -16.78
C GLN A 35 5.62 -2.16 -15.43
N THR A 36 6.27 -3.10 -14.75
CA THR A 36 7.06 -2.88 -13.54
C THR A 36 8.49 -3.33 -13.77
N SER A 37 9.40 -3.07 -12.83
CA SER A 37 10.79 -3.52 -12.89
C SER A 37 10.94 -5.06 -12.89
N PHE A 38 9.92 -5.79 -12.42
CA PHE A 38 9.95 -7.25 -12.24
C PHE A 38 8.85 -8.01 -13.02
N GLY A 39 8.07 -7.34 -13.87
CA GLY A 39 7.08 -8.03 -14.69
C GLY A 39 6.07 -7.13 -15.39
N THR A 40 5.25 -7.74 -16.22
CA THR A 40 4.19 -7.06 -16.96
C THR A 40 2.84 -7.66 -16.60
N MET A 41 1.86 -6.83 -16.22
CA MET A 41 0.48 -7.22 -16.00
C MET A 41 -0.35 -6.93 -17.24
N PHE A 42 -1.01 -7.96 -17.78
CA PHE A 42 -1.94 -7.85 -18.92
C PHE A 42 -3.38 -7.68 -18.48
N ASP A 43 -3.69 -7.98 -17.23
CA ASP A 43 -4.96 -7.73 -16.57
C ASP A 43 -4.76 -7.09 -15.20
N ARG A 44 -5.84 -6.51 -14.66
CA ARG A 44 -5.89 -6.02 -13.28
C ARG A 44 -6.69 -7.03 -12.46
N PRO A 45 -6.03 -7.84 -11.64
CA PRO A 45 -6.72 -8.66 -10.66
C PRO A 45 -7.23 -7.80 -9.50
N ALA A 46 -8.33 -8.22 -8.88
CA ALA A 46 -8.82 -7.66 -7.63
C ALA A 46 -9.45 -8.78 -6.79
N VAL A 47 -9.21 -8.74 -5.50
CA VAL A 47 -9.87 -9.60 -4.54
C VAL A 47 -10.59 -8.74 -3.53
N PHE A 48 -11.91 -8.74 -3.59
CA PHE A 48 -12.75 -8.15 -2.56
C PHE A 48 -13.30 -9.24 -1.65
N LEU A 49 -13.72 -8.85 -0.47
CA LEU A 49 -14.46 -9.71 0.43
C LEU A 49 -15.61 -8.95 1.10
N GLU A 50 -16.70 -9.65 1.33
CA GLU A 50 -17.83 -9.18 2.13
C GLU A 50 -17.89 -9.99 3.41
N VAL A 51 -18.00 -9.32 4.55
CA VAL A 51 -18.35 -9.95 5.83
C VAL A 51 -19.75 -9.52 6.25
N THR A 52 -20.49 -10.42 6.89
CA THR A 52 -21.82 -10.13 7.44
C THR A 52 -21.85 -10.53 8.91
N ASP A 53 -22.32 -9.63 9.79
CA ASP A 53 -22.49 -9.93 11.21
C ASP A 53 -23.83 -10.62 11.52
N ASP A 54 -24.03 -11.02 12.77
CA ASP A 54 -25.23 -11.69 13.27
C ASP A 54 -26.49 -10.79 13.30
N HIS A 55 -26.33 -9.50 13.04
CA HIS A 55 -27.42 -8.54 12.85
C HIS A 55 -27.70 -8.23 11.37
N GLY A 56 -26.96 -8.83 10.44
CA GLY A 56 -27.11 -8.63 9.01
C GLY A 56 -26.40 -7.40 8.46
N ASN A 57 -25.59 -6.71 9.26
CA ASN A 57 -24.77 -5.62 8.76
C ASN A 57 -23.61 -6.19 7.93
N LYS A 58 -23.21 -5.42 6.90
CA LYS A 58 -22.19 -5.83 5.93
C LYS A 58 -21.03 -4.86 5.91
N GLY A 59 -19.83 -5.40 5.74
CA GLY A 59 -18.61 -4.65 5.48
C GLY A 59 -17.84 -5.23 4.31
N LEU A 60 -17.16 -4.35 3.58
CA LEU A 60 -16.36 -4.67 2.40
C LEU A 60 -14.90 -4.39 2.64
N GLY A 61 -14.03 -5.30 2.19
CA GLY A 61 -12.58 -5.13 2.21
C GLY A 61 -11.95 -5.55 0.90
N GLU A 62 -10.72 -5.12 0.67
CA GLU A 62 -9.91 -5.49 -0.47
C GLU A 62 -8.61 -6.13 -0.01
N VAL A 63 -8.16 -7.16 -0.73
CA VAL A 63 -6.88 -7.85 -0.51
C VAL A 63 -5.95 -7.56 -1.67
N TRP A 64 -4.77 -7.05 -1.38
CA TRP A 64 -3.76 -6.85 -2.42
C TRP A 64 -3.36 -8.19 -3.07
N CYS A 65 -3.34 -8.24 -4.41
CA CYS A 65 -3.20 -9.50 -5.13
C CYS A 65 -2.51 -9.39 -6.50
N ASN A 66 -1.83 -8.28 -6.79
CA ASN A 66 -1.29 -8.02 -8.13
C ASN A 66 -0.27 -9.06 -8.61
N PHE A 67 0.49 -9.65 -7.71
CA PHE A 67 1.55 -10.61 -8.03
C PHE A 67 1.55 -11.82 -7.09
N PRO A 68 2.00 -13.00 -7.57
CA PRO A 68 2.24 -13.38 -8.98
C PRO A 68 0.94 -13.41 -9.81
N SER A 69 1.00 -13.81 -11.07
CA SER A 69 -0.18 -13.83 -11.96
C SER A 69 -1.39 -14.61 -11.42
N CYS A 70 -1.17 -15.62 -10.57
CA CYS A 70 -2.21 -16.37 -9.85
C CYS A 70 -2.54 -15.77 -8.47
N GLY A 71 -2.06 -14.56 -8.18
CA GLY A 71 -2.12 -13.96 -6.85
C GLY A 71 -3.55 -13.78 -6.33
N ALA A 72 -4.48 -13.41 -7.20
CA ALA A 72 -5.88 -13.20 -6.82
C ALA A 72 -6.56 -14.51 -6.41
N GLU A 73 -6.46 -15.55 -7.22
CA GLU A 73 -7.02 -16.87 -6.92
C GLU A 73 -6.41 -17.47 -5.67
N HIS A 74 -5.11 -17.26 -5.48
CA HIS A 74 -4.40 -17.72 -4.29
C HIS A 74 -4.94 -17.04 -3.02
N ARG A 75 -5.10 -15.69 -3.01
CA ARG A 75 -5.67 -14.97 -1.85
C ARG A 75 -7.13 -15.37 -1.62
N GLY A 76 -7.91 -15.52 -2.70
CA GLY A 76 -9.28 -16.03 -2.58
C GLY A 76 -9.34 -17.40 -1.87
N ARG A 77 -8.46 -18.31 -2.24
CA ARG A 77 -8.37 -19.66 -1.60
C ARG A 77 -7.89 -19.57 -0.15
N LEU A 78 -6.89 -18.72 0.17
CA LEU A 78 -6.44 -18.49 1.54
C LEU A 78 -7.57 -17.93 2.42
N LEU A 79 -8.35 -16.98 1.90
CA LEU A 79 -9.51 -16.45 2.60
C LEU A 79 -10.51 -17.58 2.94
N GLU A 80 -10.95 -18.33 1.94
CA GLU A 80 -11.97 -19.37 2.10
C GLU A 80 -11.53 -20.51 3.03
N THR A 81 -10.30 -20.98 2.86
CA THR A 81 -9.86 -22.24 3.49
C THR A 81 -9.08 -22.05 4.78
N VAL A 82 -8.53 -20.86 5.02
CA VAL A 82 -7.65 -20.59 6.15
C VAL A 82 -8.20 -19.48 7.05
N ILE A 83 -8.49 -18.30 6.49
CA ILE A 83 -8.82 -17.12 7.30
C ILE A 83 -10.29 -17.13 7.75
N PHE A 84 -11.25 -17.31 6.85
CA PHE A 84 -12.68 -17.27 7.20
C PHE A 84 -13.10 -18.31 8.25
N PRO A 85 -12.60 -19.56 8.23
CA PRO A 85 -12.89 -20.51 9.31
C PRO A 85 -12.51 -20.03 10.70
N ALA A 86 -11.48 -19.14 10.81
CA ALA A 86 -11.07 -18.57 12.08
C ALA A 86 -12.00 -17.46 12.59
N LEU A 87 -12.78 -16.84 11.69
CA LEU A 87 -13.73 -15.76 12.01
C LEU A 87 -15.10 -16.29 12.39
N MET A 88 -15.54 -17.39 11.73
CA MET A 88 -16.92 -17.81 11.76
C MET A 88 -17.43 -18.16 13.15
N ARG A 89 -18.60 -17.58 13.50
CA ARG A 89 -19.35 -17.84 14.74
C ARG A 89 -18.56 -17.53 16.03
N LYS A 90 -17.54 -16.69 15.93
CA LYS A 90 -16.83 -16.14 17.08
C LYS A 90 -17.29 -14.71 17.32
N ARG A 91 -17.37 -14.33 18.60
CA ARG A 91 -17.55 -12.95 19.01
C ARG A 91 -16.19 -12.29 19.20
N PHE A 92 -16.05 -11.10 18.67
CA PHE A 92 -14.90 -10.23 18.86
C PHE A 92 -15.35 -8.94 19.49
N ASP A 93 -14.51 -8.35 20.33
CA ASP A 93 -14.81 -7.09 21.03
C ASP A 93 -14.64 -5.88 20.12
N SER A 94 -13.77 -6.00 19.08
CA SER A 94 -13.47 -4.91 18.14
C SER A 94 -12.70 -5.45 16.91
N PRO A 95 -12.63 -4.71 15.79
CA PRO A 95 -11.80 -5.08 14.64
C PRO A 95 -10.33 -5.28 15.00
N ASP A 96 -9.72 -4.37 15.76
CA ASP A 96 -8.33 -4.47 16.20
C ASP A 96 -8.07 -5.70 17.09
N SER A 97 -9.01 -6.08 17.95
CA SER A 97 -8.89 -7.31 18.73
C SER A 97 -8.95 -8.57 17.84
N CYS A 98 -9.77 -8.54 16.80
CA CYS A 98 -9.84 -9.59 15.79
C CYS A 98 -8.53 -9.67 14.99
N PHE A 99 -8.02 -8.53 14.49
CA PHE A 99 -6.77 -8.43 13.78
C PHE A 99 -5.61 -9.06 14.59
N ALA A 100 -5.42 -8.63 15.84
CA ALA A 100 -4.37 -9.15 16.72
C ALA A 100 -4.50 -10.66 16.98
N GLN A 101 -5.74 -11.18 17.09
CA GLN A 101 -5.97 -12.62 17.24
C GLN A 101 -5.61 -13.40 15.96
N LEU A 102 -5.96 -12.89 14.78
CA LEU A 102 -5.63 -13.52 13.50
C LEU A 102 -4.11 -13.52 13.26
N GLU A 103 -3.43 -12.40 13.49
CA GLU A 103 -1.97 -12.33 13.38
C GLU A 103 -1.30 -13.37 14.29
N LYS A 104 -1.70 -13.43 15.56
CA LYS A 104 -1.16 -14.39 16.52
C LYS A 104 -1.46 -15.84 16.11
N GLN A 105 -2.67 -16.11 15.63
CA GLN A 105 -3.10 -17.45 15.23
C GLN A 105 -2.31 -17.96 14.03
N PHE A 106 -2.07 -17.09 13.03
CA PHE A 106 -1.47 -17.48 11.76
C PHE A 106 0.03 -17.21 11.65
N ALA A 107 0.66 -16.58 12.63
CA ALA A 107 2.10 -16.27 12.61
C ALA A 107 3.00 -17.48 12.29
N ARG A 108 2.75 -18.63 12.94
CA ARG A 108 3.52 -19.85 12.69
C ARG A 108 3.22 -20.46 11.33
N LEU A 109 1.95 -20.45 10.93
CA LEU A 109 1.54 -20.96 9.62
C LEU A 109 2.18 -20.14 8.49
N ALA A 110 2.19 -18.84 8.62
CA ALA A 110 2.81 -17.93 7.66
C ALA A 110 4.30 -18.26 7.41
N ILE A 111 5.04 -18.50 8.48
CA ILE A 111 6.45 -18.92 8.38
C ILE A 111 6.56 -20.34 7.80
N GLN A 112 5.79 -21.28 8.31
CA GLN A 112 5.85 -22.69 7.92
C GLN A 112 5.51 -22.89 6.44
N ALA A 113 4.55 -22.13 5.93
CA ALA A 113 4.14 -22.16 4.53
C ALA A 113 5.05 -21.34 3.61
N GLY A 114 5.92 -20.49 4.16
CA GLY A 114 6.70 -19.51 3.38
C GLY A 114 5.83 -18.40 2.79
N GLU A 115 4.68 -18.07 3.42
CA GLU A 115 3.68 -17.14 2.90
C GLU A 115 3.35 -15.98 3.87
N PRO A 116 4.33 -15.32 4.50
CA PRO A 116 4.02 -14.22 5.43
C PRO A 116 3.28 -13.07 4.75
N GLY A 117 3.66 -12.68 3.53
CA GLY A 117 2.99 -11.63 2.76
C GLY A 117 1.55 -11.96 2.40
N PRO A 118 1.28 -13.08 1.71
CA PRO A 118 -0.08 -13.48 1.34
C PRO A 118 -1.06 -13.61 2.52
N ILE A 119 -0.59 -14.16 3.64
CA ILE A 119 -1.43 -14.29 4.86
C ILE A 119 -1.68 -12.91 5.48
N ALA A 120 -0.67 -12.04 5.60
CA ALA A 120 -0.84 -10.69 6.09
C ALA A 120 -1.81 -9.88 5.22
N GLN A 121 -1.73 -9.99 3.89
CA GLN A 121 -2.63 -9.33 2.95
C GLN A 121 -4.09 -9.79 3.13
N CYS A 122 -4.32 -11.08 3.34
CA CYS A 122 -5.65 -11.61 3.63
C CYS A 122 -6.20 -11.10 4.97
N ILE A 123 -5.37 -11.05 6.01
CA ILE A 123 -5.76 -10.51 7.32
C ILE A 123 -6.08 -9.02 7.21
N ALA A 124 -5.26 -8.25 6.48
CA ALA A 124 -5.50 -6.83 6.25
C ALA A 124 -6.83 -6.57 5.51
N GLY A 125 -7.14 -7.37 4.48
CA GLY A 125 -8.44 -7.25 3.79
C GLY A 125 -9.63 -7.54 4.71
N VAL A 126 -9.51 -8.51 5.61
CA VAL A 126 -10.53 -8.79 6.64
C VAL A 126 -10.65 -7.62 7.61
N ASP A 127 -9.54 -7.06 8.07
CA ASP A 127 -9.53 -5.91 8.97
C ASP A 127 -10.26 -4.71 8.36
N VAL A 128 -9.96 -4.38 7.10
CA VAL A 128 -10.67 -3.32 6.35
C VAL A 128 -12.17 -3.61 6.30
N ALA A 129 -12.59 -4.85 6.03
CA ALA A 129 -14.02 -5.22 5.98
C ALA A 129 -14.71 -5.07 7.33
N LEU A 130 -14.03 -5.42 8.42
CA LEU A 130 -14.59 -5.32 9.77
C LEU A 130 -14.72 -3.85 10.22
N TRP A 131 -13.74 -3.02 9.92
CA TRP A 131 -13.83 -1.57 10.17
C TRP A 131 -14.93 -0.91 9.33
N ASP A 132 -15.09 -1.30 8.05
CA ASP A 132 -16.19 -0.82 7.20
C ASP A 132 -17.55 -1.25 7.76
N LEU A 133 -17.67 -2.50 8.24
CA LEU A 133 -18.88 -3.02 8.87
C LEU A 133 -19.28 -2.17 10.09
N VAL A 134 -18.35 -1.94 11.00
CA VAL A 134 -18.61 -1.18 12.22
C VAL A 134 -18.96 0.28 11.91
N ALA A 135 -18.23 0.92 11.00
CA ALA A 135 -18.48 2.29 10.57
C ALA A 135 -19.86 2.45 9.91
N ARG A 136 -20.22 1.52 9.01
CA ARG A 136 -21.56 1.49 8.37
C ARG A 136 -22.66 1.27 9.37
N ARG A 137 -22.51 0.32 10.29
CA ARG A 137 -23.47 0.04 11.36
C ARG A 137 -23.70 1.27 12.24
N ALA A 138 -22.63 2.01 12.54
CA ALA A 138 -22.70 3.23 13.33
C ALA A 138 -23.22 4.45 12.53
N GLY A 139 -23.32 4.35 11.19
CA GLY A 139 -23.68 5.49 10.33
C GLY A 139 -22.63 6.61 10.31
N VAL A 140 -21.36 6.27 10.59
CA VAL A 140 -20.24 7.22 10.69
C VAL A 140 -19.20 6.89 9.63
N PRO A 141 -18.70 7.88 8.86
CA PRO A 141 -17.57 7.64 7.96
C PRO A 141 -16.36 7.10 8.72
N LEU A 142 -15.70 6.08 8.16
CA LEU A 142 -14.57 5.39 8.83
C LEU A 142 -13.48 6.36 9.30
N PHE A 143 -13.09 7.33 8.46
CA PHE A 143 -12.07 8.29 8.87
C PHE A 143 -12.45 9.10 10.11
N ARG A 144 -13.75 9.41 10.28
CA ARG A 144 -14.26 10.09 11.47
C ARG A 144 -14.22 9.18 12.70
N LEU A 145 -14.63 7.92 12.52
CA LEU A 145 -14.58 6.93 13.60
C LEU A 145 -13.15 6.77 14.13
N LEU A 146 -12.17 6.76 13.23
CA LEU A 146 -10.73 6.66 13.54
C LEU A 146 -10.08 8.02 13.92
N GLY A 147 -10.87 9.07 14.19
CA GLY A 147 -10.36 10.34 14.71
C GLY A 147 -9.95 11.36 13.65
N GLY A 148 -10.12 11.06 12.36
CA GLY A 148 -9.85 12.00 11.29
C GLY A 148 -10.79 13.21 11.33
N THR A 149 -10.24 14.41 11.20
CA THR A 149 -10.98 15.67 11.24
C THR A 149 -11.20 16.28 9.86
N ASN A 150 -10.36 15.92 8.89
CA ASN A 150 -10.42 16.41 7.52
C ASN A 150 -10.67 15.23 6.56
N ALA A 151 -11.60 15.42 5.61
CA ALA A 151 -11.86 14.46 4.53
C ALA A 151 -11.00 14.69 3.28
N ASP A 152 -10.36 15.86 3.17
CA ASP A 152 -9.52 16.21 2.03
C ASP A 152 -8.12 15.67 2.24
N ILE A 153 -7.65 14.86 1.29
CA ILE A 153 -6.32 14.25 1.28
C ILE A 153 -5.57 14.75 0.05
N PRO A 154 -4.33 15.26 0.20
CA PRO A 154 -3.48 15.56 -0.95
C PRO A 154 -3.27 14.31 -1.80
N ALA A 155 -3.40 14.44 -3.12
CA ALA A 155 -3.25 13.34 -4.05
C ALA A 155 -2.25 13.68 -5.15
N TYR A 156 -1.58 12.66 -5.66
CA TYR A 156 -0.68 12.79 -6.82
C TYR A 156 -1.04 11.78 -7.91
N ALA A 157 -0.74 12.16 -9.16
CA ALA A 157 -0.84 11.24 -10.29
C ALA A 157 0.34 10.26 -10.24
N SER A 158 0.05 8.97 -10.12
CA SER A 158 1.02 7.88 -10.08
C SER A 158 0.93 7.00 -11.33
N GLY A 159 1.87 6.07 -11.47
CA GLY A 159 1.89 5.14 -12.61
C GLY A 159 2.32 5.79 -13.92
N ILE A 160 3.04 6.90 -13.85
CA ILE A 160 3.64 7.54 -15.02
C ILE A 160 4.85 6.71 -15.44
N ASN A 161 4.72 6.01 -16.57
CA ASN A 161 5.78 5.20 -17.15
C ASN A 161 6.80 6.08 -17.90
N PRO A 162 8.06 5.61 -18.12
CA PRO A 162 9.08 6.35 -18.84
C PRO A 162 8.66 6.78 -20.25
N ALA A 163 7.97 5.87 -20.97
CA ALA A 163 7.49 6.16 -22.32
C ALA A 163 6.40 7.25 -22.31
N ASN A 164 6.65 8.34 -23.03
CA ASN A 164 5.75 9.49 -23.12
C ASN A 164 5.43 10.16 -21.76
N SER A 165 6.34 10.10 -20.81
CA SER A 165 6.16 10.59 -19.44
C SER A 165 5.69 12.06 -19.41
N ALA A 166 6.34 12.97 -20.17
CA ALA A 166 5.98 14.38 -20.25
C ALA A 166 4.53 14.59 -20.73
N LYS A 167 4.08 13.87 -21.78
CA LYS A 167 2.68 13.94 -22.25
C LYS A 167 1.68 13.43 -21.20
N THR A 168 2.08 12.40 -20.45
CA THR A 168 1.23 11.87 -19.36
C THR A 168 1.11 12.91 -18.25
N VAL A 169 2.19 13.59 -17.88
CA VAL A 169 2.16 14.69 -16.90
C VAL A 169 1.24 15.81 -17.39
N GLU A 170 1.36 16.25 -18.66
CA GLU A 170 0.48 17.27 -19.24
C GLU A 170 -1.01 16.89 -19.17
N ARG A 171 -1.34 15.64 -19.48
CA ARG A 171 -2.71 15.13 -19.36
C ARG A 171 -3.19 15.17 -17.90
N CYS A 172 -2.42 14.63 -16.96
CA CYS A 172 -2.76 14.64 -15.53
C CYS A 172 -2.91 16.07 -15.00
N ARG A 173 -2.07 17.00 -15.47
CA ARG A 173 -2.18 18.43 -15.14
C ARG A 173 -3.50 19.03 -15.64
N ALA A 174 -3.93 18.68 -16.86
CA ALA A 174 -5.21 19.11 -17.41
C ALA A 174 -6.41 18.51 -16.65
N GLU A 175 -6.25 17.32 -16.06
CA GLU A 175 -7.21 16.66 -15.18
C GLU A 175 -7.25 17.26 -13.76
N GLY A 176 -6.37 18.21 -13.45
CA GLY A 176 -6.34 18.94 -12.17
C GLY A 176 -5.27 18.50 -11.19
N HIS A 177 -4.47 17.47 -11.49
CA HIS A 177 -3.35 17.06 -10.64
C HIS A 177 -2.25 18.13 -10.60
N ARG A 178 -1.59 18.24 -9.44
CA ARG A 178 -0.46 19.15 -9.20
C ARG A 178 0.75 18.44 -8.60
N ALA A 179 0.66 17.14 -8.44
CA ALA A 179 1.77 16.32 -7.98
C ALA A 179 1.85 15.06 -8.86
N PHE A 180 3.08 14.64 -9.21
CA PHE A 180 3.34 13.61 -10.21
C PHE A 180 4.43 12.67 -9.74
N LYS A 181 4.23 11.33 -9.89
CA LYS A 181 5.23 10.33 -9.57
C LYS A 181 5.60 9.50 -10.81
N LEU A 182 6.86 9.64 -11.25
CA LEU A 182 7.43 8.93 -12.41
C LEU A 182 8.04 7.59 -11.96
N LYS A 183 7.76 6.53 -12.68
CA LYS A 183 8.49 5.26 -12.55
C LYS A 183 9.84 5.36 -13.24
N ILE A 184 10.91 4.98 -12.52
CA ILE A 184 12.30 4.94 -12.98
C ILE A 184 12.93 3.59 -12.60
N GLY A 185 14.24 3.41 -12.87
CA GLY A 185 14.95 2.16 -12.59
C GLY A 185 15.00 1.22 -13.80
N PHE A 186 14.70 1.72 -15.01
CA PHE A 186 14.73 0.92 -16.25
C PHE A 186 16.00 1.16 -17.06
N ASP A 187 16.40 2.40 -17.25
CA ASP A 187 17.60 2.84 -17.95
C ASP A 187 18.05 4.20 -17.41
N ARG A 188 19.22 4.24 -16.79
CA ARG A 188 19.72 5.44 -16.09
C ARG A 188 19.72 6.69 -16.95
N ALA A 189 20.18 6.59 -18.21
CA ALA A 189 20.27 7.75 -19.09
C ALA A 189 18.88 8.25 -19.50
N GLY A 190 17.98 7.34 -19.84
CA GLY A 190 16.58 7.66 -20.14
C GLY A 190 15.81 8.18 -18.93
N ASP A 191 16.04 7.60 -17.75
CA ASP A 191 15.42 8.05 -16.49
C ASP A 191 15.82 9.49 -16.17
N LEU A 192 17.12 9.82 -16.21
CA LEU A 192 17.62 11.19 -15.99
C LEU A 192 17.10 12.18 -17.04
N ALA A 193 17.01 11.78 -18.31
CA ALA A 193 16.45 12.62 -19.37
C ALA A 193 14.95 12.92 -19.12
N ASN A 194 14.17 11.92 -18.73
CA ASN A 194 12.75 12.09 -18.39
C ASN A 194 12.57 13.01 -17.18
N ILE A 195 13.37 12.81 -16.13
CA ILE A 195 13.35 13.64 -14.92
C ILE A 195 13.67 15.09 -15.29
N ALA A 196 14.74 15.33 -16.04
CA ALA A 196 15.13 16.66 -16.47
C ALA A 196 14.04 17.35 -17.30
N GLN A 197 13.43 16.62 -18.24
CA GLN A 197 12.35 17.14 -19.09
C GLN A 197 11.13 17.54 -18.26
N ILE A 198 10.69 16.68 -17.33
CA ILE A 198 9.53 16.96 -16.48
C ILE A 198 9.84 18.12 -15.54
N THR A 199 10.99 18.10 -14.86
CA THR A 199 11.39 19.15 -13.91
C THR A 199 11.45 20.52 -14.58
N ALA A 200 11.98 20.62 -15.81
CA ALA A 200 12.03 21.86 -16.56
C ALA A 200 10.64 22.43 -16.93
N ALA A 201 9.60 21.57 -16.96
CA ALA A 201 8.23 21.93 -17.31
C ALA A 201 7.30 22.07 -16.09
N LEU A 202 7.81 21.88 -14.86
CA LEU A 202 7.00 22.01 -13.65
C LEU A 202 6.58 23.47 -13.41
N GLY A 203 5.31 23.63 -13.03
CA GLY A 203 4.80 24.88 -12.49
C GLY A 203 5.28 25.11 -11.04
N ARG A 204 5.15 26.37 -10.60
CA ARG A 204 5.64 26.81 -9.28
C ARG A 204 5.03 26.02 -8.10
N ASP A 205 3.78 25.59 -8.22
CA ASP A 205 3.01 24.91 -7.19
C ASP A 205 2.89 23.40 -7.47
N GLU A 206 3.72 22.85 -8.36
CA GLU A 206 3.72 21.45 -8.72
C GLU A 206 4.82 20.69 -7.98
N VAL A 207 4.52 19.44 -7.61
CA VAL A 207 5.40 18.54 -6.85
C VAL A 207 5.76 17.34 -7.71
N PHE A 208 7.03 16.96 -7.69
CA PHE A 208 7.52 15.84 -8.49
C PHE A 208 8.25 14.81 -7.63
N MET A 209 7.93 13.56 -7.84
CA MET A 209 8.50 12.40 -7.16
C MET A 209 8.92 11.35 -8.17
N VAL A 210 9.81 10.46 -7.74
CA VAL A 210 10.23 9.30 -8.53
C VAL A 210 10.09 8.01 -7.70
N ASP A 211 9.84 6.90 -8.39
CA ASP A 211 9.66 5.60 -7.79
C ASP A 211 10.47 4.56 -8.58
N VAL A 212 11.41 3.96 -7.89
CA VAL A 212 12.36 2.97 -8.45
C VAL A 212 11.80 1.56 -8.40
N ASN A 213 10.80 1.31 -7.55
CA ASN A 213 10.24 -0.03 -7.32
C ASN A 213 11.31 -1.11 -7.09
N GLN A 214 12.25 -0.83 -6.20
CA GLN A 214 13.28 -1.77 -5.74
C GLN A 214 14.25 -2.25 -6.86
N ALA A 215 14.38 -1.49 -7.96
CA ALA A 215 15.14 -1.94 -9.13
C ALA A 215 16.66 -1.89 -8.94
N TRP A 216 17.19 -1.07 -8.03
CA TRP A 216 18.63 -0.87 -7.90
C TRP A 216 19.26 -1.78 -6.84
N THR A 217 20.50 -2.16 -7.10
CA THR A 217 21.41 -2.61 -6.05
C THR A 217 21.82 -1.43 -5.17
N VAL A 218 22.36 -1.71 -3.99
CA VAL A 218 22.88 -0.64 -3.08
C VAL A 218 23.93 0.22 -3.76
N ASP A 219 24.85 -0.39 -4.52
CA ASP A 219 25.91 0.33 -5.23
C ASP A 219 25.35 1.21 -6.34
N GLU A 220 24.37 0.72 -7.11
CA GLU A 220 23.68 1.53 -8.12
C GLU A 220 22.95 2.71 -7.49
N ALA A 221 22.24 2.48 -6.37
CA ALA A 221 21.57 3.53 -5.63
C ALA A 221 22.56 4.60 -5.13
N LEU A 222 23.64 4.19 -4.46
CA LEU A 222 24.69 5.11 -3.97
C LEU A 222 25.32 5.94 -5.09
N ASN A 223 25.45 5.37 -6.30
CA ASN A 223 25.97 6.07 -7.47
C ASN A 223 24.95 6.99 -8.15
N THR A 224 23.64 6.74 -8.00
CA THR A 224 22.59 7.48 -8.72
C THR A 224 21.95 8.56 -7.86
N LEU A 225 21.79 8.34 -6.56
CA LEU A 225 21.15 9.29 -5.63
C LEU A 225 21.78 10.69 -5.64
N PRO A 226 23.13 10.88 -5.69
CA PRO A 226 23.72 12.20 -5.75
C PRO A 226 23.36 12.97 -7.04
N GLU A 227 23.14 12.29 -8.16
CA GLU A 227 22.71 12.92 -9.40
C GLU A 227 21.24 13.35 -9.32
N LEU A 228 20.39 12.56 -8.67
CA LEU A 228 18.99 12.91 -8.44
C LEU A 228 18.83 14.10 -7.49
N ALA A 229 19.77 14.32 -6.58
CA ALA A 229 19.77 15.48 -5.70
C ALA A 229 19.89 16.83 -6.43
N ALA A 230 20.33 16.82 -7.70
CA ALA A 230 20.34 18.03 -8.54
C ALA A 230 18.93 18.44 -9.01
N PHE A 231 17.93 17.59 -8.88
CA PHE A 231 16.55 17.87 -9.24
C PHE A 231 15.71 18.16 -7.99
N SER A 232 14.70 19.00 -8.14
CA SER A 232 13.77 19.35 -7.04
C SER A 232 12.73 18.24 -6.82
N LEU A 233 13.17 17.06 -6.38
CA LEU A 233 12.30 15.94 -6.08
C LEU A 233 11.78 16.03 -4.64
N ALA A 234 10.50 15.72 -4.43
CA ALA A 234 9.92 15.65 -3.10
C ALA A 234 10.34 14.38 -2.35
N TRP A 235 10.47 13.24 -3.06
CA TRP A 235 11.06 12.02 -2.54
C TRP A 235 11.51 11.08 -3.65
N ILE A 236 12.34 10.10 -3.27
CA ILE A 236 12.72 8.94 -4.08
C ILE A 236 12.17 7.71 -3.36
N GLU A 237 11.26 6.97 -4.02
CA GLU A 237 10.56 5.82 -3.44
C GLU A 237 11.26 4.52 -3.82
N GLU A 238 11.44 3.65 -2.82
CA GLU A 238 11.99 2.30 -2.91
C GLU A 238 13.20 2.15 -3.84
N PRO A 239 14.33 2.88 -3.57
CA PRO A 239 15.52 2.76 -4.41
C PRO A 239 16.12 1.35 -4.41
N ILE A 240 16.07 0.64 -3.28
CA ILE A 240 16.57 -0.73 -3.09
C ILE A 240 15.46 -1.65 -2.55
N MET A 241 15.71 -2.97 -2.53
CA MET A 241 14.75 -3.94 -2.01
C MET A 241 14.34 -3.62 -0.56
N ALA A 242 13.05 -3.73 -0.26
CA ALA A 242 12.46 -3.34 1.02
C ALA A 242 12.96 -4.19 2.21
N ASP A 243 13.41 -5.43 1.94
CA ASP A 243 13.93 -6.36 2.94
C ASP A 243 15.43 -6.18 3.25
N ARG A 244 16.09 -5.20 2.60
CA ARG A 244 17.50 -4.91 2.89
C ARG A 244 17.70 -4.42 4.32
N PRO A 245 18.87 -4.73 4.93
CA PRO A 245 19.22 -4.24 6.25
C PRO A 245 19.07 -2.72 6.37
N VAL A 246 18.56 -2.25 7.50
CA VAL A 246 18.35 -0.81 7.75
C VAL A 246 19.63 0.00 7.65
N GLU A 247 20.78 -0.60 7.88
CA GLU A 247 22.09 0.03 7.72
C GLU A 247 22.38 0.44 6.26
N GLU A 248 21.88 -0.32 5.29
CA GLU A 248 21.98 0.04 3.86
C GLU A 248 21.05 1.19 3.52
N TRP A 249 19.83 1.19 4.02
CA TRP A 249 18.91 2.33 3.90
C TRP A 249 19.48 3.61 4.53
N LEU A 250 20.13 3.50 5.68
CA LEU A 250 20.83 4.62 6.31
C LEU A 250 21.99 5.14 5.46
N ALA A 251 22.75 4.25 4.81
CA ALA A 251 23.83 4.66 3.91
C ALA A 251 23.27 5.45 2.71
N LEU A 252 22.12 5.03 2.16
CA LEU A 252 21.43 5.77 1.10
C LEU A 252 20.94 7.15 1.57
N ALA A 253 20.32 7.21 2.74
CA ALA A 253 19.84 8.48 3.31
C ALA A 253 20.97 9.49 3.53
N LEU A 254 22.18 9.02 3.85
CA LEU A 254 23.37 9.87 3.95
C LEU A 254 23.96 10.30 2.60
N ALA A 255 23.64 9.59 1.52
CA ALA A 255 24.16 9.86 0.18
C ALA A 255 23.33 10.89 -0.61
N THR A 256 22.17 11.30 -0.11
CA THR A 256 21.28 12.26 -0.80
C THR A 256 20.64 13.23 0.20
N SER A 257 20.28 14.42 -0.31
CA SER A 257 19.44 15.37 0.41
C SER A 257 17.96 15.24 0.07
N VAL A 258 17.59 14.37 -0.86
CA VAL A 258 16.21 14.10 -1.24
C VAL A 258 15.62 13.07 -0.25
N PRO A 259 14.44 13.32 0.32
CA PRO A 259 13.77 12.36 1.19
C PRO A 259 13.61 10.99 0.54
N LEU A 260 13.80 9.91 1.31
CA LEU A 260 13.53 8.54 0.88
C LEU A 260 12.14 8.12 1.35
N ALA A 261 11.39 7.47 0.47
CA ALA A 261 10.08 6.92 0.74
C ALA A 261 10.08 5.39 0.62
N ALA A 262 9.36 4.72 1.52
CA ALA A 262 9.11 3.28 1.45
C ALA A 262 7.90 2.91 2.31
N GLY A 263 7.40 1.68 2.17
CA GLY A 263 6.33 1.16 3.01
C GLY A 263 5.37 0.23 2.27
N GLU A 264 5.20 0.36 0.97
CA GLU A 264 4.24 -0.47 0.22
C GLU A 264 4.56 -1.98 0.28
N ASN A 265 5.81 -2.34 0.55
CA ASN A 265 6.27 -3.72 0.71
C ASN A 265 6.50 -4.14 2.18
N MET A 266 6.17 -3.29 3.15
CA MET A 266 6.17 -3.64 4.57
C MET A 266 4.88 -4.37 4.94
N ILE A 267 5.00 -5.53 5.58
CA ILE A 267 3.87 -6.43 5.84
C ILE A 267 3.46 -6.51 7.31
N SER A 268 4.16 -5.80 8.20
CA SER A 268 3.88 -5.85 9.63
C SER A 268 4.16 -4.52 10.33
N ALA A 269 3.51 -4.30 11.47
CA ALA A 269 3.81 -3.16 12.35
C ALA A 269 5.29 -3.12 12.79
N GLN A 270 5.95 -4.30 12.87
CA GLN A 270 7.37 -4.38 13.22
C GLN A 270 8.27 -3.89 12.08
N ASP A 271 7.87 -4.08 10.82
CA ASP A 271 8.62 -3.55 9.67
C ASP A 271 8.56 -2.02 9.67
N PHE A 272 7.37 -1.44 9.87
CA PHE A 272 7.22 0.01 10.02
C PHE A 272 8.00 0.54 11.23
N ALA A 273 7.92 -0.12 12.38
CA ALA A 273 8.66 0.31 13.58
C ALA A 273 10.18 0.31 13.35
N ARG A 274 10.71 -0.64 12.57
CA ARG A 274 12.13 -0.66 12.18
C ARG A 274 12.49 0.51 11.27
N GLY A 275 11.65 0.83 10.29
CA GLY A 275 11.86 1.97 9.38
C GLY A 275 11.81 3.31 10.12
N ILE A 276 10.82 3.50 11.00
CA ILE A 276 10.58 4.76 11.72
C ILE A 276 11.62 4.97 12.86
N SER A 277 12.09 3.89 13.51
CA SER A 277 13.01 4.01 14.65
C SER A 277 14.40 4.51 14.30
N LYS A 278 14.78 4.46 13.03
CA LYS A 278 16.02 5.02 12.50
C LYS A 278 15.66 5.95 11.35
N PRO A 279 16.25 7.15 11.25
CA PRO A 279 15.90 8.14 10.22
C PRO A 279 16.47 7.74 8.85
N ALA A 280 16.06 6.60 8.35
CA ALA A 280 16.46 6.04 7.06
C ALA A 280 15.37 6.19 5.99
N ILE A 281 14.14 6.38 6.43
CA ILE A 281 12.95 6.56 5.60
C ILE A 281 12.21 7.78 6.14
N ASP A 282 11.91 8.74 5.28
CA ASP A 282 11.35 10.04 5.64
C ASP A 282 9.84 10.10 5.35
N VAL A 283 9.34 9.31 4.38
CA VAL A 283 7.96 9.30 3.87
C VAL A 283 7.42 7.89 3.82
#